data_a7c43664954eba79363efa191be01b33
#
_entry.id   a7c43664954eba79363efa191be01b33
#
_cell.length_a   1.000
_cell.length_b   1.000
_cell.length_c   1.000
_cell.angle_alpha   90.00
_cell.angle_beta   90.00
_cell.angle_gamma   90.00
#
_symmetry.space_group_name_H-M   'P 1'
#
loop_
_entity.id
_entity.type
_entity.pdbx_description
1 polymer ?
#
loop_
_entity_poly.entity_id
_entity_poly.type
_entity_poly.pdbx_seq_one_letter_code
_entity_poly.pdbx_strand_id
1 'polypeptide(L)'
;TNGSLAREKVKEACGVDWAFFDREALLQTPFGNGGRLMLPYFEPESTPLVLKPGVRCNFAEATPAERIRALLESQVLSMRRHSAWQGQAFTRIRVTGGASQSEGMRQLLADIFQARIETIQVANSAALGAAMRAANAVEGTPFAELSARFCRPTAVVESDPAKREQADAMLAAFTAFEAEAPRTRG
;
A
#
# COMPACT_ATOMS: atom_id res chain seq x y z
N THR A 1 -3.23 10.48 -5.05
CA THR A 1 -2.51 11.72 -4.68
C THR A 1 -1.81 11.57 -3.33
N ASN A 2 -2.44 10.95 -2.33
CA ASN A 2 -1.87 10.77 -0.99
C ASN A 2 -1.02 9.49 -0.85
N GLY A 3 -0.37 9.03 -1.90
CA GLY A 3 0.59 7.93 -1.90
C GLY A 3 2.01 8.40 -1.60
N SER A 4 2.88 8.46 -2.63
CA SER A 4 4.29 8.88 -2.49
C SER A 4 4.45 10.29 -1.94
N LEU A 5 3.62 11.24 -2.38
CA LEU A 5 3.67 12.63 -1.88
C LEU A 5 3.40 12.73 -0.36
N ALA A 6 2.47 11.93 0.17
CA ALA A 6 2.25 11.89 1.61
C ALA A 6 3.47 11.34 2.36
N ARG A 7 4.17 10.36 1.78
CA ARG A 7 5.42 9.82 2.36
C ARG A 7 6.52 10.87 2.35
N GLU A 8 6.68 11.63 1.27
CA GLU A 8 7.63 12.74 1.18
C GLU A 8 7.36 13.80 2.24
N LYS A 9 6.10 14.26 2.36
CA LYS A 9 5.69 15.25 3.36
C LYS A 9 5.97 14.78 4.79
N VAL A 10 5.68 13.51 5.11
CA VAL A 10 5.95 12.96 6.45
C VAL A 10 7.44 12.78 6.68
N LYS A 11 8.20 12.35 5.66
CA LYS A 11 9.66 12.25 5.72
C LYS A 11 10.30 13.60 6.07
N GLU A 12 9.89 14.64 5.36
CA GLU A 12 10.38 16.02 5.59
C GLU A 12 10.00 16.51 6.99
N ALA A 13 8.74 16.34 7.40
CA ALA A 13 8.26 16.73 8.74
C ALA A 13 8.99 15.99 9.87
N CYS A 14 9.44 14.76 9.64
CA CYS A 14 10.22 13.99 10.61
C CYS A 14 11.73 14.28 10.53
N GLY A 15 12.22 14.97 9.51
CA GLY A 15 13.64 15.27 9.33
C GLY A 15 14.51 14.03 9.07
N VAL A 16 13.97 13.03 8.36
CA VAL A 16 14.64 11.73 8.11
C VAL A 16 14.84 11.47 6.62
N ASP A 17 15.61 10.44 6.28
CA ASP A 17 15.85 9.98 4.92
C ASP A 17 15.01 8.73 4.55
N TRP A 18 15.11 8.26 3.31
CA TRP A 18 14.41 7.07 2.86
C TRP A 18 14.95 5.78 3.49
N ALA A 19 16.24 5.74 3.85
CA ALA A 19 16.83 4.59 4.52
C ALA A 19 16.22 4.40 5.92
N PHE A 20 15.84 5.50 6.59
CA PHE A 20 15.12 5.46 7.86
C PHE A 20 13.73 4.82 7.71
N PHE A 21 13.00 5.08 6.61
CA PHE A 21 11.72 4.42 6.32
C PHE A 21 11.84 2.91 6.31
N ASP A 22 12.86 2.37 5.62
CA ASP A 22 13.04 0.92 5.52
C ASP A 22 13.53 0.33 6.84
N ARG A 23 14.58 0.90 7.41
CA ARG A 23 15.26 0.33 8.56
C ARG A 23 14.47 0.49 9.85
N GLU A 24 14.05 1.73 10.17
CA GLU A 24 13.45 2.02 11.48
C GLU A 24 11.93 1.81 11.47
N ALA A 25 11.23 2.34 10.47
CA ALA A 25 9.79 2.30 10.46
C ALA A 25 9.23 0.94 9.98
N LEU A 26 9.84 0.31 8.98
CA LEU A 26 9.32 -0.95 8.42
C LEU A 26 9.89 -2.20 9.08
N LEU A 27 11.20 -2.23 9.39
CA LEU A 27 11.85 -3.43 9.91
C LEU A 27 11.91 -3.47 11.44
N GLN A 28 12.07 -2.33 12.12
CA GLN A 28 12.24 -2.30 13.57
C GLN A 28 10.95 -1.95 14.32
N THR A 29 10.05 -1.14 13.75
CA THR A 29 8.77 -0.84 14.39
C THR A 29 7.82 -2.03 14.29
N PRO A 30 7.22 -2.48 15.40
CA PRO A 30 6.36 -3.66 15.40
C PRO A 30 5.16 -3.52 14.45
N PHE A 31 4.73 -4.64 13.89
CA PHE A 31 3.50 -4.74 13.09
C PHE A 31 2.29 -4.34 13.94
N GLY A 32 1.42 -3.50 13.37
CA GLY A 32 0.27 -2.91 14.08
C GLY A 32 0.59 -1.68 14.91
N ASN A 33 1.87 -1.33 15.09
CA ASN A 33 2.36 -0.06 15.62
C ASN A 33 1.62 0.44 16.90
N GLY A 34 1.24 -0.50 17.78
CA GLY A 34 0.45 -0.17 18.98
C GLY A 34 -0.92 0.45 18.68
N GLY A 35 -1.51 0.16 17.53
CA GLY A 35 -2.81 0.68 17.10
C GLY A 35 -2.79 2.13 16.58
N ARG A 36 -1.62 2.72 16.33
CA ARG A 36 -1.51 4.07 15.77
C ARG A 36 -1.91 4.10 14.31
N LEU A 37 -2.83 4.98 13.97
CA LEU A 37 -3.38 5.17 12.62
C LEU A 37 -3.23 6.62 12.17
N MET A 38 -3.00 6.81 10.86
CA MET A 38 -2.94 8.12 10.22
C MET A 38 -3.78 8.11 8.95
N LEU A 39 -4.72 9.04 8.82
CA LEU A 39 -5.36 9.35 7.54
C LEU A 39 -4.57 10.48 6.86
N PRO A 40 -3.74 10.17 5.87
CA PRO A 40 -2.77 11.11 5.31
C PRO A 40 -3.35 11.94 4.16
N TYR A 41 -4.53 12.53 4.37
CA TYR A 41 -5.19 13.31 3.32
C TYR A 41 -4.58 14.73 3.24
N PHE A 42 -3.35 14.82 2.77
CA PHE A 42 -2.69 16.11 2.51
C PHE A 42 -3.32 16.86 1.35
N GLU A 43 -3.92 16.12 0.43
CA GLU A 43 -4.60 16.63 -0.76
C GLU A 43 -5.97 15.97 -0.88
N PRO A 44 -6.92 16.53 -1.66
CA PRO A 44 -8.17 15.87 -1.96
C PRO A 44 -7.95 14.47 -2.53
N GLU A 45 -8.84 13.52 -2.19
CA GLU A 45 -8.72 12.13 -2.64
C GLU A 45 -10.04 11.65 -3.24
N SER A 46 -9.95 10.79 -4.25
CA SER A 46 -11.11 10.22 -4.92
C SER A 46 -11.59 8.91 -4.29
N THR A 47 -10.70 8.16 -3.66
CA THR A 47 -11.03 6.90 -3.01
C THR A 47 -10.24 6.74 -1.70
N PRO A 48 -10.87 6.92 -0.53
CA PRO A 48 -12.25 7.41 -0.33
C PRO A 48 -12.44 8.84 -0.83
N LEU A 49 -13.68 9.25 -1.06
CA LEU A 49 -13.95 10.63 -1.47
C LEU A 49 -13.66 11.60 -0.32
N VAL A 50 -12.61 12.39 -0.46
CA VAL A 50 -12.18 13.43 0.47
C VAL A 50 -12.08 14.74 -0.29
N LEU A 51 -13.04 15.64 -0.09
CA LEU A 51 -13.09 16.94 -0.79
C LEU A 51 -12.20 17.99 -0.13
N LYS A 52 -12.13 17.95 1.22
CA LYS A 52 -11.30 18.89 1.99
C LYS A 52 -10.11 18.15 2.59
N PRO A 53 -8.88 18.53 2.25
CA PRO A 53 -7.69 17.95 2.86
C PRO A 53 -7.68 18.10 4.39
N GLY A 54 -7.05 17.16 5.06
CA GLY A 54 -6.86 17.21 6.50
C GLY A 54 -6.21 15.90 6.99
N VAL A 55 -5.00 16.00 7.52
CA VAL A 55 -4.34 14.86 8.15
C VAL A 55 -4.98 14.61 9.52
N ARG A 56 -5.35 13.36 9.79
CA ARG A 56 -5.85 12.93 11.10
C ARG A 56 -5.01 11.79 11.63
N CYS A 57 -4.71 11.87 12.93
CA CYS A 57 -4.05 10.79 13.67
C CYS A 57 -4.92 10.43 14.88
N ASN A 58 -4.93 9.17 15.29
CA ASN A 58 -5.54 8.73 16.55
C ASN A 58 -4.57 8.81 17.74
N PHE A 59 -3.42 9.45 17.56
CA PHE A 59 -2.37 9.66 18.56
C PHE A 59 -1.92 11.11 18.57
N ALA A 60 -1.54 11.62 19.74
CA ALA A 60 -0.98 12.97 19.91
C ALA A 60 0.54 12.94 19.71
N GLU A 61 1.21 11.94 20.30
CA GLU A 61 2.67 11.80 20.27
C GLU A 61 3.07 10.48 19.62
N ALA A 62 4.17 10.53 18.88
CA ALA A 62 4.81 9.36 18.27
C ALA A 62 6.24 9.73 17.88
N THR A 63 7.14 8.77 17.99
CA THR A 63 8.48 8.88 17.40
C THR A 63 8.39 9.00 15.87
N PRO A 64 9.43 9.50 15.18
CA PRO A 64 9.46 9.50 13.72
C PRO A 64 9.15 8.14 13.11
N ALA A 65 9.71 7.05 13.65
CA ALA A 65 9.48 5.70 13.16
C ALA A 65 8.02 5.26 13.31
N GLU A 66 7.41 5.48 14.48
CA GLU A 66 5.99 5.17 14.73
C GLU A 66 5.05 6.00 13.85
N ARG A 67 5.36 7.28 13.63
CA ARG A 67 4.56 8.15 12.74
C ARG A 67 4.61 7.69 11.29
N ILE A 68 5.79 7.33 10.80
CA ILE A 68 5.98 6.79 9.46
C ILE A 68 5.30 5.42 9.35
N ARG A 69 5.43 4.57 10.36
CA ARG A 69 4.77 3.26 10.37
C ARG A 69 3.25 3.42 10.32
N ALA A 70 2.67 4.35 11.10
CA ALA A 70 1.24 4.64 11.07
C ALA A 70 0.77 5.09 9.68
N LEU A 71 1.54 5.94 9.00
CA LEU A 71 1.29 6.33 7.62
C LEU A 71 1.26 5.12 6.68
N LEU A 72 2.31 4.30 6.70
CA LEU A 72 2.48 3.18 5.75
C LEU A 72 1.43 2.09 5.97
N GLU A 73 1.16 1.72 7.23
CA GLU A 73 0.10 0.77 7.56
C GLU A 73 -1.28 1.28 7.13
N SER A 74 -1.58 2.54 7.42
CA SER A 74 -2.86 3.13 7.03
C SER A 74 -3.04 3.21 5.51
N GLN A 75 -1.98 3.49 4.75
CA GLN A 75 -2.04 3.45 3.28
C GLN A 75 -2.37 2.04 2.77
N VAL A 76 -1.73 1.00 3.32
CA VAL A 76 -1.99 -0.39 2.90
C VAL A 76 -3.36 -0.87 3.38
N LEU A 77 -3.79 -0.48 4.58
CA LEU A 77 -5.15 -0.77 5.09
C LEU A 77 -6.22 -0.10 4.24
N SER A 78 -6.01 1.14 3.82
CA SER A 78 -6.89 1.85 2.87
C SER A 78 -6.99 1.10 1.54
N MET A 79 -5.85 0.62 1.00
CA MET A 79 -5.86 -0.20 -0.22
C MET A 79 -6.69 -1.47 -0.02
N ARG A 80 -6.46 -2.22 1.08
CA ARG A 80 -7.21 -3.45 1.38
C ARG A 80 -8.70 -3.16 1.53
N ARG A 81 -9.09 -2.13 2.29
CA ARG A 81 -10.48 -1.74 2.51
C ARG A 81 -11.18 -1.37 1.21
N HIS A 82 -10.59 -0.47 0.43
CA HIS A 82 -11.21 0.08 -0.77
C HIS A 82 -11.11 -0.83 -2.00
N SER A 83 -10.43 -1.97 -1.91
CA SER A 83 -10.49 -3.03 -2.91
C SER A 83 -11.46 -4.18 -2.57
N ALA A 84 -12.06 -4.17 -1.38
CA ALA A 84 -12.99 -5.22 -0.92
C ALA A 84 -14.27 -5.36 -1.78
N TRP A 85 -14.63 -4.32 -2.54
CA TRP A 85 -15.77 -4.37 -3.47
C TRP A 85 -15.64 -5.45 -4.55
N GLN A 86 -14.43 -5.96 -4.80
CA GLN A 86 -14.20 -7.06 -5.75
C GLN A 86 -14.80 -8.40 -5.27
N GLY A 87 -15.21 -8.50 -3.99
CA GLY A 87 -15.89 -9.66 -3.42
C GLY A 87 -15.04 -10.93 -3.30
N GLN A 88 -13.74 -10.83 -3.55
CA GLN A 88 -12.79 -11.95 -3.49
C GLN A 88 -11.60 -11.63 -2.61
N ALA A 89 -11.09 -12.62 -1.89
CA ALA A 89 -9.83 -12.50 -1.20
C ALA A 89 -8.66 -12.52 -2.22
N PHE A 90 -7.73 -11.60 -2.04
CA PHE A 90 -6.52 -11.61 -2.86
C PHE A 90 -5.59 -12.72 -2.37
N THR A 91 -5.31 -13.69 -3.22
CA THR A 91 -4.30 -14.73 -2.95
C THR A 91 -2.91 -14.31 -3.44
N ARG A 92 -2.88 -13.41 -4.43
CA ARG A 92 -1.66 -12.92 -5.07
C ARG A 92 -1.84 -11.47 -5.51
N ILE A 93 -0.83 -10.64 -5.21
CA ILE A 93 -0.77 -9.23 -5.62
C ILE A 93 0.55 -9.01 -6.35
N ARG A 94 0.50 -8.44 -7.53
CA ARG A 94 1.67 -8.03 -8.29
C ARG A 94 1.95 -6.56 -8.08
N VAL A 95 3.19 -6.25 -7.74
CA VAL A 95 3.65 -4.88 -7.45
C VAL A 95 4.77 -4.46 -8.38
N THR A 96 4.78 -3.18 -8.73
CA THR A 96 5.80 -2.54 -9.56
C THR A 96 6.03 -1.11 -9.10
N GLY A 97 7.10 -0.46 -9.59
CA GLY A 97 7.45 0.91 -9.24
C GLY A 97 8.36 1.03 -8.03
N GLY A 98 8.68 2.26 -7.63
CA GLY A 98 9.72 2.54 -6.62
C GLY A 98 9.46 1.90 -5.26
N ALA A 99 8.23 1.99 -4.75
CA ALA A 99 7.88 1.41 -3.45
C ALA A 99 7.99 -0.14 -3.39
N SER A 100 7.92 -0.82 -4.55
CA SER A 100 8.10 -2.27 -4.62
C SER A 100 9.55 -2.73 -4.45
N GLN A 101 10.50 -1.82 -4.45
CA GLN A 101 11.92 -2.14 -4.20
C GLN A 101 12.21 -2.34 -2.71
N SER A 102 11.42 -1.73 -1.83
CA SER A 102 11.55 -1.89 -0.38
C SER A 102 11.04 -3.27 0.06
N GLU A 103 11.91 -4.05 0.72
CA GLU A 103 11.56 -5.35 1.29
C GLU A 103 10.50 -5.20 2.38
N GLY A 104 10.69 -4.22 3.26
CA GLY A 104 9.73 -3.93 4.33
C GLY A 104 8.34 -3.56 3.81
N MET A 105 8.24 -2.81 2.71
CA MET A 105 6.95 -2.51 2.08
C MET A 105 6.30 -3.75 1.47
N ARG A 106 7.06 -4.63 0.83
CA ARG A 106 6.52 -5.88 0.30
C ARG A 106 6.00 -6.78 1.42
N GLN A 107 6.75 -6.89 2.52
CA GLN A 107 6.32 -7.66 3.68
C GLN A 107 5.08 -7.05 4.33
N LEU A 108 5.02 -5.73 4.48
CA LEU A 108 3.84 -5.04 5.00
C LEU A 108 2.59 -5.29 4.15
N LEU A 109 2.72 -5.22 2.83
CA LEU A 109 1.64 -5.56 1.91
C LEU A 109 1.20 -7.02 2.08
N ALA A 110 2.16 -7.97 2.13
CA ALA A 110 1.87 -9.39 2.29
C ALA A 110 1.10 -9.65 3.58
N ASP A 111 1.58 -9.10 4.70
CA ASP A 111 1.01 -9.34 6.02
C ASP A 111 -0.38 -8.69 6.18
N ILE A 112 -0.58 -7.46 5.69
CA ILE A 112 -1.89 -6.81 5.78
C ILE A 112 -2.92 -7.45 4.84
N PHE A 113 -2.55 -7.79 3.60
CA PHE A 113 -3.48 -8.44 2.67
C PHE A 113 -3.63 -9.96 2.91
N GLN A 114 -2.73 -10.58 3.67
CA GLN A 114 -2.61 -12.02 3.81
C GLN A 114 -2.52 -12.72 2.44
N ALA A 115 -1.68 -12.16 1.57
CA ALA A 115 -1.52 -12.55 0.18
C ALA A 115 -0.04 -12.63 -0.19
N ARG A 116 0.27 -13.46 -1.17
CA ARG A 116 1.58 -13.51 -1.82
C ARG A 116 1.83 -12.24 -2.63
N ILE A 117 2.96 -11.58 -2.40
CA ILE A 117 3.40 -10.41 -3.16
C ILE A 117 4.46 -10.82 -4.17
N GLU A 118 4.21 -10.51 -5.44
CA GLU A 118 5.13 -10.76 -6.55
C GLU A 118 5.62 -9.41 -7.11
N THR A 119 6.91 -9.14 -7.05
CA THR A 119 7.49 -7.95 -7.68
C THR A 119 7.77 -8.23 -9.14
N ILE A 120 7.29 -7.34 -10.01
CA ILE A 120 7.61 -7.37 -11.44
C ILE A 120 8.53 -6.19 -11.73
N GLN A 121 9.71 -6.48 -12.26
CA GLN A 121 10.66 -5.46 -12.65
C GLN A 121 10.42 -5.06 -14.10
N VAL A 122 9.66 -3.99 -14.30
CA VAL A 122 9.36 -3.43 -15.61
C VAL A 122 9.62 -1.92 -15.56
N ALA A 123 10.47 -1.43 -16.44
CA ALA A 123 10.83 -0.01 -16.49
C ALA A 123 9.61 0.89 -16.75
N ASN A 124 8.70 0.42 -17.61
CA ASN A 124 7.45 1.11 -17.92
C ASN A 124 6.31 0.10 -18.07
N SER A 125 5.55 -0.11 -17.00
CA SER A 125 4.44 -1.07 -16.98
C SER A 125 3.29 -0.68 -17.90
N ALA A 126 3.06 0.62 -18.11
CA ALA A 126 2.02 1.10 -19.02
C ALA A 126 2.39 0.79 -20.49
N ALA A 127 3.64 1.06 -20.88
CA ALA A 127 4.13 0.71 -22.21
C ALA A 127 4.09 -0.80 -22.46
N LEU A 128 4.50 -1.62 -21.49
CA LEU A 128 4.40 -3.05 -21.59
C LEU A 128 2.94 -3.52 -21.79
N GLY A 129 2.02 -2.97 -20.99
CA GLY A 129 0.59 -3.30 -21.12
C GLY A 129 0.03 -2.95 -22.50
N ALA A 130 0.41 -1.79 -23.05
CA ALA A 130 0.03 -1.37 -24.41
C ALA A 130 0.61 -2.30 -25.48
N ALA A 131 1.89 -2.68 -25.37
CA ALA A 131 2.53 -3.61 -26.28
C ALA A 131 1.88 -5.01 -26.24
N MET A 132 1.58 -5.51 -25.04
CA MET A 132 0.85 -6.80 -24.88
C MET A 132 -0.55 -6.72 -25.50
N ARG A 133 -1.25 -5.60 -25.35
CA ARG A 133 -2.56 -5.40 -25.99
C ARG A 133 -2.45 -5.39 -27.51
N ALA A 134 -1.43 -4.72 -28.05
CA ALA A 134 -1.18 -4.71 -29.50
C ALA A 134 -0.87 -6.11 -30.03
N ALA A 135 0.02 -6.86 -29.39
CA ALA A 135 0.34 -8.24 -29.78
C ALA A 135 -0.89 -9.16 -29.72
N ASN A 136 -1.72 -9.04 -28.67
CA ASN A 136 -2.97 -9.77 -28.59
C ASN A 136 -3.94 -9.41 -29.72
N ALA A 137 -4.04 -8.14 -30.10
CA ALA A 137 -4.97 -7.67 -31.14
C ALA A 137 -4.51 -8.05 -32.56
N VAL A 138 -3.20 -8.01 -32.83
CA VAL A 138 -2.64 -8.21 -34.19
C VAL A 138 -2.28 -9.68 -34.43
N GLU A 139 -1.66 -10.32 -33.45
CA GLU A 139 -1.13 -11.68 -33.55
C GLU A 139 -2.05 -12.74 -32.94
N GLY A 140 -3.08 -12.33 -32.20
CA GLY A 140 -3.96 -13.24 -31.47
C GLY A 140 -3.32 -13.90 -30.24
N THR A 141 -2.10 -13.51 -29.85
CA THR A 141 -1.37 -14.12 -28.73
C THR A 141 -2.16 -13.95 -27.42
N PRO A 142 -2.48 -15.02 -26.68
CA PRO A 142 -3.25 -14.92 -25.45
C PRO A 142 -2.53 -14.10 -24.37
N PHE A 143 -3.28 -13.30 -23.59
CA PHE A 143 -2.71 -12.52 -22.49
C PHE A 143 -2.00 -13.37 -21.44
N ALA A 144 -2.45 -14.60 -21.21
CA ALA A 144 -1.80 -15.53 -20.29
C ALA A 144 -0.37 -15.84 -20.73
N GLU A 145 -0.16 -16.08 -22.02
CA GLU A 145 1.16 -16.34 -22.61
C GLU A 145 2.05 -15.11 -22.55
N LEU A 146 1.53 -13.95 -22.97
CA LEU A 146 2.24 -12.67 -22.88
C LEU A 146 2.65 -12.34 -21.44
N SER A 147 1.75 -12.55 -20.47
CA SER A 147 2.04 -12.36 -19.06
C SER A 147 3.10 -13.33 -18.54
N ALA A 148 3.03 -14.60 -18.92
CA ALA A 148 4.04 -15.60 -18.53
C ALA A 148 5.43 -15.25 -19.10
N ARG A 149 5.48 -14.65 -20.27
CA ARG A 149 6.73 -14.26 -20.94
C ARG A 149 7.33 -12.97 -20.38
N PHE A 150 6.51 -11.92 -20.20
CA PHE A 150 6.98 -10.56 -19.93
C PHE A 150 6.76 -10.07 -18.50
N CYS A 151 5.92 -10.73 -17.71
CA CYS A 151 5.61 -10.34 -16.34
C CYS A 151 6.08 -11.38 -15.31
N ARG A 152 7.30 -11.91 -15.49
CA ARG A 152 7.88 -12.87 -14.54
C ARG A 152 8.24 -12.16 -13.24
N PRO A 153 7.86 -12.73 -12.09
CA PRO A 153 8.27 -12.18 -10.80
C PRO A 153 9.79 -12.24 -10.64
N THR A 154 10.36 -11.14 -10.16
CA THR A 154 11.79 -11.02 -9.80
C THR A 154 12.03 -11.21 -8.31
N ALA A 155 11.01 -10.99 -7.49
CA ALA A 155 11.00 -11.29 -6.07
C ALA A 155 9.61 -11.72 -5.62
N VAL A 156 9.57 -12.56 -4.61
CA VAL A 156 8.34 -13.09 -4.01
C VAL A 156 8.43 -12.96 -2.51
N VAL A 157 7.36 -12.50 -1.88
CA VAL A 157 7.22 -12.42 -0.42
C VAL A 157 5.91 -13.09 -0.03
N GLU A 158 5.97 -14.02 0.90
CA GLU A 158 4.80 -14.66 1.48
C GLU A 158 4.34 -13.91 2.73
N SER A 159 3.04 -13.93 3.00
CA SER A 159 2.50 -13.40 4.25
C SER A 159 2.86 -14.29 5.44
N ASP A 160 3.02 -13.68 6.60
CA ASP A 160 3.09 -14.39 7.87
C ASP A 160 1.67 -14.77 8.34
N PRO A 161 1.29 -16.07 8.35
CA PRO A 161 -0.04 -16.48 8.78
C PRO A 161 -0.35 -16.14 10.25
N ALA A 162 0.67 -16.02 11.10
CA ALA A 162 0.50 -15.67 12.50
C ALA A 162 -0.02 -14.24 12.70
N LYS A 163 0.16 -13.37 11.69
CA LYS A 163 -0.30 -11.98 11.71
C LYS A 163 -1.74 -11.78 11.20
N ARG A 164 -2.41 -12.85 10.76
CA ARG A 164 -3.76 -12.77 10.15
C ARG A 164 -4.76 -12.07 11.07
N GLU A 165 -4.90 -12.56 12.29
CA GLU A 165 -5.85 -12.02 13.26
C GLU A 165 -5.56 -10.54 13.56
N GLN A 166 -4.28 -10.21 13.74
CA GLN A 166 -3.86 -8.81 13.94
C GLN A 166 -4.14 -7.94 12.73
N ALA A 167 -3.90 -8.41 11.51
CA ALA A 167 -4.19 -7.67 10.28
C ALA A 167 -5.70 -7.39 10.10
N ASP A 168 -6.54 -8.34 10.48
CA ASP A 168 -8.00 -8.18 10.43
C ASP A 168 -8.49 -7.20 11.52
N ALA A 169 -7.92 -7.25 12.72
CA ALA A 169 -8.19 -6.27 13.78
C ALA A 169 -7.74 -4.85 13.38
N MET A 170 -6.56 -4.72 12.76
CA MET A 170 -6.08 -3.45 12.21
C MET A 170 -7.03 -2.90 11.14
N LEU A 171 -7.52 -3.73 10.24
CA LEU A 171 -8.48 -3.32 9.20
C LEU A 171 -9.80 -2.84 9.81
N ALA A 172 -10.30 -3.52 10.84
CA ALA A 172 -11.51 -3.11 11.55
C ALA A 172 -11.33 -1.75 12.25
N ALA A 173 -10.21 -1.56 12.96
CA ALA A 173 -9.87 -0.30 13.62
C ALA A 173 -9.70 0.85 12.62
N PHE A 174 -8.98 0.61 11.51
CA PHE A 174 -8.84 1.58 10.43
C PHE A 174 -10.19 1.97 9.81
N THR A 175 -11.06 0.98 9.59
CA THR A 175 -12.40 1.19 9.03
C THR A 175 -13.25 2.08 9.92
N ALA A 176 -13.23 1.86 11.23
CA ALA A 176 -13.92 2.70 12.20
C ALA A 176 -13.35 4.12 12.21
N PHE A 177 -12.02 4.26 12.30
CA PHE A 177 -11.33 5.55 12.33
C PHE A 177 -11.57 6.39 11.06
N GLU A 178 -11.57 5.76 9.88
CA GLU A 178 -11.88 6.44 8.63
C GLU A 178 -13.36 6.84 8.54
N ALA A 179 -14.27 6.05 9.10
CA ALA A 179 -15.71 6.36 9.09
C ALA A 179 -16.06 7.61 9.93
N GLU A 180 -15.27 7.90 10.96
CA GLU A 180 -15.39 9.09 11.81
C GLU A 180 -14.82 10.35 11.16
N ALA A 181 -14.08 10.21 10.06
CA ALA A 181 -13.55 11.37 9.34
C ALA A 181 -14.71 12.19 8.75
N PRO A 182 -14.72 13.54 8.92
CA PRO A 182 -15.78 14.37 8.40
C PRO A 182 -15.87 14.19 6.88
N ARG A 183 -16.92 13.52 6.43
CA ARG A 183 -17.32 13.52 5.02
C ARG A 183 -18.05 14.84 4.81
N THR A 184 -17.33 15.89 4.43
CA THR A 184 -17.98 17.13 4.02
C THR A 184 -18.73 16.86 2.71
N ARG A 185 -19.98 16.43 2.84
CA ARG A 185 -20.97 16.66 1.80
C ARG A 185 -21.14 18.18 1.75
N GLY A 186 -20.77 18.79 0.64
CA GLY A 186 -21.16 20.14 0.32
C GLY A 186 -22.68 20.20 0.16
#